data_0c72ee39ae6d76eacbf8ac10ad6dd443
#
_entry.id   0c72ee39ae6d76eacbf8ac10ad6dd443
#
_cell.length_a   1.000
_cell.length_b   1.000
_cell.length_c   1.000
_cell.angle_alpha   90.00
_cell.angle_beta   90.00
_cell.angle_gamma   90.00
#
_symmetry.space_group_name_H-M   'P 1'
#
loop_
_entity.id
_entity.type
_entity.pdbx_description
1 polymer ?
#
loop_
_entity_poly.entity_id
_entity_poly.type
_entity_poly.pdbx_seq_one_letter_code
_entity_poly.pdbx_strand_id
1 'polypeptide(L)'
;MQEKIGKVTLDYEFYPGEDLYSDGPVEEELLEIARSYGEEELNRVIAEKNSWPVLYHFSHIRQNILEWLPIRKTDKVLEIGSGCGPITGALAKKAGSVTCIDLSKMRSTINAYRNRECDNVKIMVGNFQDIEVSLTEKYDIASLGTIKTLDNSREGVMEMAALYGECLLAYEKIMNDN
;
A
#
# COMPACT_ATOMS: atom_id res chain seq x y z
N MET A 1 0.25 -8.90 16.53
CA MET A 1 1.71 -9.25 16.52
C MET A 1 2.42 -8.29 15.59
N GLN A 2 3.56 -7.71 16.01
CA GLN A 2 4.30 -6.74 15.19
C GLN A 2 5.66 -7.31 14.78
N GLU A 3 6.11 -6.92 13.58
CA GLU A 3 7.40 -7.26 12.99
C GLU A 3 8.05 -5.97 12.44
N LYS A 4 9.38 -5.94 12.36
CA LYS A 4 10.11 -4.85 11.72
C LYS A 4 10.93 -5.38 10.54
N ILE A 5 10.81 -4.68 9.41
CA ILE A 5 11.67 -4.86 8.24
C ILE A 5 12.38 -3.53 8.01
N GLY A 6 13.67 -3.49 8.32
CA GLY A 6 14.41 -2.23 8.40
C GLY A 6 13.80 -1.31 9.44
N LYS A 7 13.36 -0.11 9.02
CA LYS A 7 12.70 0.88 9.87
C LYS A 7 11.17 0.81 9.82
N VAL A 8 10.60 0.08 8.84
CA VAL A 8 9.16 -0.08 8.67
C VAL A 8 8.60 -1.06 9.70
N THR A 9 7.45 -0.72 10.29
CA THR A 9 6.71 -1.61 11.21
C THR A 9 5.53 -2.23 10.49
N LEU A 10 5.45 -3.57 10.50
CA LEU A 10 4.27 -4.34 10.08
C LEU A 10 3.48 -4.76 11.31
N ASP A 11 2.17 -4.58 11.24
CA ASP A 11 1.24 -4.95 12.31
C ASP A 11 0.22 -5.97 11.78
N TYR A 12 0.24 -7.17 12.34
CA TYR A 12 -0.60 -8.30 11.95
C TYR A 12 -1.80 -8.52 12.87
N GLU A 13 -2.20 -7.52 13.65
CA GLU A 13 -3.31 -7.66 14.61
C GLU A 13 -4.59 -8.12 13.93
N PHE A 14 -4.85 -7.60 12.72
CA PHE A 14 -6.06 -7.88 11.94
C PHE A 14 -5.83 -8.88 10.79
N TYR A 15 -4.65 -9.50 10.73
CA TYR A 15 -4.37 -10.48 9.69
C TYR A 15 -5.09 -11.81 9.98
N PRO A 16 -5.93 -12.32 9.06
CA PRO A 16 -6.75 -13.50 9.29
C PRO A 16 -5.98 -14.83 9.35
N GLY A 17 -4.67 -14.80 9.04
CA GLY A 17 -3.80 -16.00 9.06
C GLY A 17 -3.51 -16.58 7.68
N GLU A 18 -4.22 -16.13 6.66
CA GLU A 18 -4.00 -16.51 5.27
C GLU A 18 -4.17 -15.31 4.34
N ASP A 19 -3.48 -15.30 3.21
CA ASP A 19 -3.67 -14.27 2.19
C ASP A 19 -4.91 -14.58 1.36
N LEU A 20 -5.95 -13.77 1.51
CA LEU A 20 -7.20 -13.88 0.77
C LEU A 20 -7.08 -13.42 -0.69
N TYR A 21 -5.98 -12.74 -1.01
CA TYR A 21 -5.68 -12.23 -2.34
C TYR A 21 -4.19 -12.39 -2.67
N SER A 22 -3.89 -13.00 -3.81
CA SER A 22 -2.52 -13.17 -4.32
C SER A 22 -2.51 -13.20 -5.84
N ASP A 23 -1.47 -12.62 -6.45
CA ASP A 23 -1.17 -12.79 -7.89
C ASP A 23 -0.39 -14.10 -8.17
N GLY A 24 -0.26 -14.96 -7.16
CA GLY A 24 0.40 -16.25 -7.28
C GLY A 24 1.95 -16.18 -7.27
N PRO A 25 2.63 -17.10 -7.98
CA PRO A 25 4.09 -17.25 -7.88
C PRO A 25 4.90 -15.98 -8.24
N VAL A 26 4.31 -15.05 -8.97
CA VAL A 26 4.98 -13.80 -9.34
C VAL A 26 5.31 -12.93 -8.13
N GLU A 27 4.53 -13.03 -7.05
CA GLU A 27 4.79 -12.26 -5.83
C GLU A 27 6.07 -12.71 -5.12
N GLU A 28 6.48 -13.98 -5.28
CA GLU A 28 7.77 -14.48 -4.77
C GLU A 28 8.94 -13.80 -5.50
N GLU A 29 8.86 -13.66 -6.83
CA GLU A 29 9.86 -12.92 -7.60
C GLU A 29 9.91 -11.45 -7.19
N LEU A 30 8.76 -10.80 -6.99
CA LEU A 30 8.69 -9.42 -6.53
C LEU A 30 9.30 -9.25 -5.13
N LEU A 31 9.04 -10.19 -4.23
CA LEU A 31 9.64 -10.19 -2.89
C LEU A 31 11.16 -10.30 -2.94
N GLU A 32 11.69 -11.20 -3.77
CA GLU A 32 13.13 -11.38 -3.93
C GLU A 32 13.80 -10.12 -4.50
N ILE A 33 13.16 -9.47 -5.47
CA ILE A 33 13.61 -8.18 -6.01
C ILE A 33 13.63 -7.11 -4.89
N ALA A 34 12.55 -6.97 -4.12
CA ALA A 34 12.47 -5.96 -3.07
C ALA A 34 13.49 -6.20 -1.94
N ARG A 35 13.85 -7.46 -1.66
CA ARG A 35 14.91 -7.82 -0.71
C ARG A 35 16.29 -7.45 -1.21
N SER A 36 16.56 -7.73 -2.49
CA SER A 36 17.90 -7.69 -3.07
C SER A 36 18.32 -6.30 -3.53
N TYR A 37 17.36 -5.44 -3.92
CA TYR A 37 17.65 -4.16 -4.57
C TYR A 37 17.05 -2.98 -3.78
N GLY A 38 17.74 -1.82 -3.87
CA GLY A 38 17.23 -0.54 -3.39
C GLY A 38 16.32 0.14 -4.41
N GLU A 39 15.57 1.14 -3.97
CA GLU A 39 14.63 1.88 -4.84
C GLU A 39 15.33 2.51 -6.07
N GLU A 40 16.58 2.97 -5.91
CA GLU A 40 17.40 3.55 -6.99
C GLU A 40 17.82 2.55 -8.07
N GLU A 41 17.83 1.25 -7.74
CA GLU A 41 18.22 0.20 -8.68
C GLU A 41 17.02 -0.35 -9.47
N LEU A 42 15.79 -0.11 -9.03
CA LEU A 42 14.58 -0.73 -9.59
C LEU A 42 14.41 -0.44 -11.08
N ASN A 43 14.76 0.75 -11.57
CA ASN A 43 14.66 1.06 -13.01
C ASN A 43 15.55 0.14 -13.85
N ARG A 44 16.75 -0.18 -13.36
CA ARG A 44 17.67 -1.13 -14.01
C ARG A 44 17.08 -2.54 -13.98
N VAL A 45 16.58 -2.97 -12.81
CA VAL A 45 15.97 -4.29 -12.63
C VAL A 45 14.74 -4.47 -13.55
N ILE A 46 13.91 -3.44 -13.66
CA ILE A 46 12.74 -3.45 -14.57
C ILE A 46 13.19 -3.68 -16.03
N ALA A 47 14.23 -2.98 -16.46
CA ALA A 47 14.74 -3.10 -17.83
C ALA A 47 15.37 -4.50 -18.09
N GLU A 48 16.11 -5.04 -17.13
CA GLU A 48 16.74 -6.36 -17.21
C GLU A 48 15.71 -7.51 -17.20
N LYS A 49 14.71 -7.42 -16.33
CA LYS A 49 13.67 -8.45 -16.19
C LYS A 49 12.69 -8.47 -17.35
N ASN A 50 12.43 -7.32 -17.96
CA ASN A 50 11.47 -7.15 -19.08
C ASN A 50 10.12 -7.88 -18.82
N SER A 51 9.64 -7.80 -17.60
CA SER A 51 8.45 -8.48 -17.10
C SER A 51 7.37 -7.46 -16.75
N TRP A 52 6.13 -7.71 -17.21
CA TRP A 52 5.00 -6.82 -16.93
C TRP A 52 4.72 -6.68 -15.43
N PRO A 53 4.68 -7.74 -14.61
CA PRO A 53 4.48 -7.60 -13.17
C PRO A 53 5.57 -6.76 -12.50
N VAL A 54 6.84 -6.95 -12.88
CA VAL A 54 7.96 -6.17 -12.33
C VAL A 54 7.81 -4.70 -12.68
N LEU A 55 7.52 -4.39 -13.95
CA LEU A 55 7.23 -3.02 -14.40
C LEU A 55 6.05 -2.42 -13.64
N TYR A 56 4.95 -3.17 -13.54
CA TYR A 56 3.69 -2.72 -12.93
C TYR A 56 3.88 -2.37 -11.44
N HIS A 57 4.58 -3.22 -10.68
CA HIS A 57 4.72 -3.03 -9.24
C HIS A 57 5.86 -2.09 -8.84
N PHE A 58 6.95 -2.03 -9.61
CA PHE A 58 8.14 -1.28 -9.22
C PHE A 58 8.36 0.03 -9.99
N SER A 59 7.60 0.30 -11.05
CA SER A 59 7.74 1.54 -11.81
C SER A 59 7.44 2.78 -10.95
N HIS A 60 8.25 3.82 -11.11
CA HIS A 60 8.07 5.13 -10.49
C HIS A 60 6.93 5.96 -11.12
N ILE A 61 6.35 5.53 -12.24
CA ILE A 61 5.31 6.29 -12.97
C ILE A 61 4.13 6.63 -12.07
N ARG A 62 3.75 5.72 -11.16
CA ARG A 62 2.64 5.96 -10.22
C ARG A 62 2.92 7.08 -9.24
N GLN A 63 4.17 7.38 -8.93
CA GLN A 63 4.54 8.45 -8.01
C GLN A 63 4.16 9.83 -8.56
N ASN A 64 4.06 9.98 -9.89
CA ASN A 64 3.67 11.24 -10.54
C ASN A 64 2.29 11.74 -10.09
N ILE A 65 1.39 10.85 -9.66
CA ILE A 65 0.08 11.23 -9.12
C ILE A 65 0.17 12.05 -7.84
N LEU A 66 1.28 11.94 -7.12
CA LEU A 66 1.52 12.64 -5.86
C LEU A 66 2.31 13.95 -6.02
N GLU A 67 2.91 14.20 -7.19
CA GLU A 67 3.82 15.34 -7.36
C GLU A 67 3.14 16.70 -7.14
N TRP A 68 1.90 16.83 -7.59
CA TRP A 68 1.10 18.04 -7.46
C TRP A 68 0.40 18.20 -6.11
N LEU A 69 0.37 17.15 -5.27
CA LEU A 69 -0.27 17.22 -3.96
C LEU A 69 0.58 18.01 -2.97
N PRO A 70 0.02 19.02 -2.27
CA PRO A 70 0.73 19.84 -1.32
C PRO A 70 0.86 19.15 0.06
N ILE A 71 1.47 17.97 0.08
CA ILE A 71 1.70 17.19 1.30
C ILE A 71 2.85 17.83 2.09
N ARG A 72 2.65 18.05 3.38
CA ARG A 72 3.60 18.69 4.30
C ARG A 72 4.24 17.67 5.25
N LYS A 73 5.41 17.98 5.76
CA LYS A 73 6.11 17.17 6.76
C LYS A 73 5.40 17.03 8.11
N THR A 74 4.36 17.79 8.33
CA THR A 74 3.48 17.69 9.50
C THR A 74 2.29 16.77 9.28
N ASP A 75 1.97 16.47 8.02
CA ASP A 75 0.74 15.77 7.66
C ASP A 75 0.86 14.27 7.96
N LYS A 76 -0.21 13.70 8.47
CA LYS A 76 -0.42 12.26 8.65
C LYS A 76 -1.20 11.73 7.47
N VAL A 77 -0.68 10.71 6.80
CA VAL A 77 -1.30 10.12 5.61
C VAL A 77 -1.78 8.70 5.91
N LEU A 78 -3.00 8.40 5.49
CA LEU A 78 -3.56 7.05 5.45
C LEU A 78 -3.54 6.55 4.00
N GLU A 79 -2.86 5.44 3.73
CA GLU A 79 -2.82 4.78 2.42
C GLU A 79 -3.58 3.45 2.50
N ILE A 80 -4.76 3.39 1.88
CA ILE A 80 -5.62 2.20 1.86
C ILE A 80 -5.37 1.43 0.56
N GLY A 81 -5.09 0.12 0.66
CA GLY A 81 -4.72 -0.72 -0.48
C GLY A 81 -3.31 -0.41 -0.99
N SER A 82 -2.34 -0.35 -0.08
CA SER A 82 -0.96 0.05 -0.40
C SER A 82 -0.22 -0.95 -1.32
N GLY A 83 -0.66 -2.20 -1.39
CA GLY A 83 -0.08 -3.25 -2.22
C GLY A 83 1.43 -3.40 -1.99
N CYS A 84 2.18 -3.51 -3.09
CA CYS A 84 3.65 -3.58 -3.07
C CYS A 84 4.33 -2.21 -2.87
N GLY A 85 3.62 -1.18 -2.40
CA GLY A 85 4.14 0.12 -2.04
C GLY A 85 4.60 1.04 -3.18
N PRO A 86 3.90 1.08 -4.34
CA PRO A 86 4.35 1.89 -5.47
C PRO A 86 4.38 3.39 -5.16
N ILE A 87 3.53 3.85 -4.25
CA ILE A 87 3.47 5.26 -3.84
C ILE A 87 3.84 5.49 -2.38
N THR A 88 3.88 4.45 -1.55
CA THR A 88 4.21 4.53 -0.11
C THR A 88 5.50 5.32 0.14
N GLY A 89 6.58 5.01 -0.60
CA GLY A 89 7.86 5.70 -0.43
C GLY A 89 7.81 7.17 -0.83
N ALA A 90 7.02 7.54 -1.84
CA ALA A 90 6.83 8.93 -2.23
C ALA A 90 6.01 9.70 -1.19
N LEU A 91 4.98 9.08 -0.60
CA LEU A 91 4.23 9.62 0.53
C LEU A 91 5.15 9.83 1.74
N ALA A 92 5.96 8.83 2.10
CA ALA A 92 6.89 8.90 3.22
C ALA A 92 7.93 10.02 3.07
N LYS A 93 8.39 10.29 1.84
CA LYS A 93 9.30 11.41 1.55
C LYS A 93 8.64 12.78 1.76
N LYS A 94 7.33 12.91 1.60
CA LYS A 94 6.60 14.18 1.71
C LYS A 94 5.96 14.38 3.09
N ALA A 95 5.35 13.33 3.66
CA ALA A 95 4.56 13.38 4.89
C ALA A 95 5.40 13.30 6.17
N GLY A 96 4.76 13.57 7.30
CA GLY A 96 5.28 13.34 8.66
C GLY A 96 5.19 11.86 9.04
N SER A 97 4.05 11.23 8.74
CA SER A 97 3.85 9.79 8.93
C SER A 97 2.92 9.21 7.87
N VAL A 98 3.10 7.93 7.57
CA VAL A 98 2.26 7.17 6.64
C VAL A 98 1.80 5.89 7.32
N THR A 99 0.49 5.73 7.46
CA THR A 99 -0.13 4.47 7.87
C THR A 99 -0.68 3.80 6.63
N CYS A 100 -0.15 2.63 6.28
CA CYS A 100 -0.59 1.82 5.16
C CYS A 100 -1.50 0.71 5.65
N ILE A 101 -2.50 0.35 4.85
CA ILE A 101 -3.37 -0.79 5.09
C ILE A 101 -3.42 -1.62 3.81
N ASP A 102 -3.20 -2.92 3.94
CA ASP A 102 -3.38 -3.87 2.83
C ASP A 102 -3.83 -5.23 3.33
N LEU A 103 -4.65 -5.92 2.55
CA LEU A 103 -5.22 -7.21 2.89
C LEU A 103 -4.17 -8.33 2.80
N SER A 104 -3.21 -8.22 1.88
CA SER A 104 -2.21 -9.25 1.61
C SER A 104 -0.95 -9.05 2.46
N LYS A 105 -0.60 -10.09 3.22
CA LYS A 105 0.66 -10.16 3.96
C LYS A 105 1.87 -10.15 3.02
N MET A 106 1.79 -10.88 1.91
CA MET A 106 2.88 -10.96 0.94
C MET A 106 3.17 -9.58 0.35
N ARG A 107 2.16 -8.85 -0.11
CA ARG A 107 2.33 -7.50 -0.68
C ARG A 107 2.80 -6.49 0.36
N SER A 108 2.26 -6.55 1.57
CA SER A 108 2.70 -5.73 2.69
C SER A 108 4.19 -5.98 3.02
N THR A 109 4.63 -7.24 2.93
CA THR A 109 6.04 -7.60 3.11
C THR A 109 6.91 -7.01 2.00
N ILE A 110 6.47 -7.09 0.73
CA ILE A 110 7.16 -6.48 -0.41
C ILE A 110 7.27 -4.96 -0.21
N ASN A 111 6.16 -4.30 0.18
CA ASN A 111 6.13 -2.89 0.50
C ASN A 111 7.15 -2.52 1.59
N ALA A 112 7.17 -3.28 2.68
CA ALA A 112 8.10 -3.05 3.78
C ALA A 112 9.58 -3.18 3.37
N TYR A 113 9.93 -4.19 2.57
CA TYR A 113 11.30 -4.33 2.03
C TYR A 113 11.67 -3.18 1.09
N ARG A 114 10.77 -2.79 0.20
CA ARG A 114 10.96 -1.68 -0.72
C ARG A 114 11.23 -0.36 0.01
N ASN A 115 10.47 -0.11 1.08
CA ASN A 115 10.51 1.13 1.83
C ASN A 115 11.27 1.02 3.17
N ARG A 116 12.14 0.00 3.32
CA ARG A 116 12.81 -0.36 4.58
C ARG A 116 13.63 0.75 5.25
N GLU A 117 14.00 1.80 4.51
CA GLU A 117 14.72 2.97 5.04
C GLU A 117 13.79 4.07 5.58
N CYS A 118 12.48 3.97 5.35
CA CYS A 118 11.50 4.95 5.82
C CYS A 118 11.16 4.70 7.28
N ASP A 119 11.49 5.63 8.18
CA ASP A 119 11.25 5.52 9.63
C ASP A 119 9.86 6.01 10.06
N ASN A 120 9.10 6.57 9.12
CA ASN A 120 7.77 7.13 9.31
C ASN A 120 6.65 6.29 8.66
N VAL A 121 6.92 5.02 8.34
CA VAL A 121 5.94 4.11 7.72
C VAL A 121 5.54 3.00 8.70
N LYS A 122 4.22 2.84 8.87
CA LYS A 122 3.58 1.70 9.54
C LYS A 122 2.65 1.01 8.55
N ILE A 123 2.67 -0.32 8.47
CA ILE A 123 1.79 -1.12 7.61
C ILE A 123 0.93 -2.01 8.50
N MET A 124 -0.38 -1.86 8.42
CA MET A 124 -1.36 -2.72 9.10
C MET A 124 -1.91 -3.72 8.09
N VAL A 125 -1.73 -5.01 8.38
CA VAL A 125 -2.12 -6.10 7.48
C VAL A 125 -3.47 -6.63 7.90
N GLY A 126 -4.45 -6.55 6.99
CA GLY A 126 -5.83 -7.00 7.24
C GLY A 126 -6.86 -6.25 6.41
N ASN A 127 -8.12 -6.63 6.59
CA ASN A 127 -9.22 -5.95 5.93
C ASN A 127 -9.40 -4.53 6.51
N PHE A 128 -9.54 -3.55 5.64
CA PHE A 128 -9.73 -2.16 6.04
C PHE A 128 -10.96 -1.98 6.95
N GLN A 129 -12.06 -2.67 6.67
CA GLN A 129 -13.29 -2.61 7.49
C GLN A 129 -13.08 -3.05 8.95
N ASP A 130 -12.18 -4.02 9.17
CA ASP A 130 -11.85 -4.49 10.52
C ASP A 130 -10.86 -3.53 11.22
N ILE A 131 -9.96 -2.91 10.43
CA ILE A 131 -8.93 -2.00 10.93
C ILE A 131 -9.51 -0.63 11.25
N GLU A 132 -10.44 -0.10 10.43
CA GLU A 132 -10.96 1.28 10.56
C GLU A 132 -11.46 1.62 11.96
N VAL A 133 -12.12 0.66 12.60
CA VAL A 133 -12.68 0.84 13.96
C VAL A 133 -11.60 0.99 15.04
N SER A 134 -10.37 0.59 14.74
CA SER A 134 -9.20 0.71 15.62
C SER A 134 -8.38 1.98 15.38
N LEU A 135 -8.62 2.69 14.27
CA LEU A 135 -7.92 3.92 13.94
C LEU A 135 -8.40 5.06 14.88
N THR A 136 -7.58 5.37 15.86
CA THR A 136 -7.85 6.45 16.82
C THR A 136 -7.20 7.76 16.43
N GLU A 137 -6.30 7.73 15.45
CA GLU A 137 -5.60 8.92 14.94
C GLU A 137 -6.41 9.61 13.85
N LYS A 138 -6.25 10.92 13.80
CA LYS A 138 -6.77 11.74 12.70
C LYS A 138 -5.72 11.82 11.59
N TYR A 139 -6.16 11.73 10.36
CA TYR A 139 -5.32 11.84 9.17
C TYR A 139 -5.66 13.10 8.39
N ASP A 140 -4.63 13.79 7.91
CA ASP A 140 -4.80 15.01 7.10
C ASP A 140 -5.10 14.65 5.63
N ILE A 141 -4.63 13.48 5.19
CA ILE A 141 -4.79 13.02 3.81
C ILE A 141 -5.07 11.52 3.83
N ALA A 142 -6.02 11.06 3.02
CA ALA A 142 -6.18 9.65 2.71
C ALA A 142 -5.97 9.42 1.21
N SER A 143 -5.22 8.38 0.90
CA SER A 143 -5.00 7.86 -0.45
C SER A 143 -5.61 6.48 -0.56
N LEU A 144 -6.44 6.28 -1.58
CA LEU A 144 -6.94 4.96 -1.94
C LEU A 144 -6.03 4.41 -3.04
N GLY A 145 -5.32 3.33 -2.73
CA GLY A 145 -4.53 2.58 -3.70
C GLY A 145 -5.44 2.08 -4.83
N THR A 146 -4.86 1.82 -5.99
CA THR A 146 -5.60 1.30 -7.13
C THR A 146 -6.14 -0.07 -6.78
N ILE A 147 -7.42 -0.18 -6.54
CA ILE A 147 -8.10 -1.48 -6.50
C ILE A 147 -8.05 -2.01 -7.93
N LYS A 148 -7.30 -3.10 -8.12
CA LYS A 148 -7.23 -3.75 -9.42
C LYS A 148 -8.57 -4.42 -9.69
N THR A 149 -9.24 -4.04 -10.77
CA THR A 149 -10.33 -4.84 -11.30
C THR A 149 -9.74 -6.13 -11.86
N LEU A 150 -9.98 -7.22 -11.17
CA LEU A 150 -9.53 -8.54 -11.59
C LEU A 150 -10.39 -9.13 -12.70
N ASP A 151 -11.58 -8.60 -12.86
CA ASP A 151 -12.55 -9.10 -13.80
C ASP A 151 -13.29 -7.93 -14.46
N ASN A 152 -13.24 -7.87 -15.80
CA ASN A 152 -14.03 -6.96 -16.61
C ASN A 152 -15.50 -7.42 -16.76
N SER A 153 -15.92 -8.44 -16.02
CA SER A 153 -17.31 -8.85 -15.95
C SER A 153 -18.17 -7.77 -15.28
N ARG A 154 -19.45 -7.77 -15.59
CA ARG A 154 -20.41 -6.87 -14.95
C ARG A 154 -20.48 -7.06 -13.45
N GLU A 155 -20.31 -8.30 -12.97
CA GLU A 155 -20.28 -8.64 -11.54
C GLU A 155 -19.04 -8.06 -10.85
N GLY A 156 -17.84 -8.26 -11.41
CA GLY A 156 -16.60 -7.71 -10.84
C GLY A 156 -16.60 -6.18 -10.79
N VAL A 157 -17.18 -5.50 -11.80
CA VAL A 157 -17.36 -4.03 -11.78
C VAL A 157 -18.34 -3.60 -10.70
N MET A 158 -19.41 -4.36 -10.46
CA MET A 158 -20.41 -4.06 -9.42
C MET A 158 -19.87 -4.29 -8.02
N GLU A 159 -19.12 -5.38 -7.80
CA GLU A 159 -18.43 -5.63 -6.53
C GLU A 159 -17.40 -4.54 -6.21
N MET A 160 -16.67 -4.10 -7.23
CA MET A 160 -15.73 -2.99 -7.06
C MET A 160 -16.42 -1.67 -6.74
N ALA A 161 -17.53 -1.37 -7.39
CA ALA A 161 -18.29 -0.15 -7.11
C ALA A 161 -18.85 -0.16 -5.69
N ALA A 162 -19.28 -1.33 -5.19
CA ALA A 162 -19.72 -1.51 -3.81
C ALA A 162 -18.56 -1.32 -2.83
N LEU A 163 -17.42 -1.98 -3.07
CA LEU A 163 -16.22 -1.86 -2.24
C LEU A 163 -15.67 -0.43 -2.22
N TYR A 164 -15.68 0.26 -3.38
CA TYR A 164 -15.31 1.67 -3.48
C TYR A 164 -16.26 2.56 -2.69
N GLY A 165 -17.57 2.27 -2.75
CA GLY A 165 -18.60 2.98 -1.99
C GLY A 165 -18.41 2.82 -0.49
N GLU A 166 -18.13 1.62 -0.02
CA GLU A 166 -17.85 1.32 1.40
C GLU A 166 -16.56 2.00 1.87
N CYS A 167 -15.49 1.95 1.08
CA CYS A 167 -14.23 2.66 1.39
C CYS A 167 -14.43 4.18 1.41
N LEU A 168 -15.24 4.76 0.51
CA LEU A 168 -15.57 6.18 0.50
C LEU A 168 -16.39 6.58 1.73
N LEU A 169 -17.36 5.77 2.15
CA LEU A 169 -18.16 6.02 3.34
C LEU A 169 -17.32 5.95 4.62
N ALA A 170 -16.42 4.97 4.71
CA ALA A 170 -15.47 4.87 5.81
C ALA A 170 -14.50 6.06 5.84
N TYR A 171 -14.00 6.46 4.68
CA TYR A 171 -13.18 7.66 4.51
C TYR A 171 -13.90 8.94 4.96
N GLU A 172 -15.15 9.16 4.50
CA GLU A 172 -15.97 10.30 4.91
C GLU A 172 -16.17 10.33 6.43
N LYS A 173 -16.39 9.17 7.05
CA LYS A 173 -16.51 9.05 8.51
C LYS A 173 -15.20 9.45 9.21
N ILE A 174 -14.05 8.92 8.79
CA ILE A 174 -12.74 9.27 9.36
C ILE A 174 -12.43 10.76 9.21
N MET A 175 -12.84 11.37 8.10
CA MET A 175 -12.56 12.79 7.82
C MET A 175 -13.60 13.76 8.42
N ASN A 176 -14.85 13.32 8.66
CA ASN A 176 -15.94 14.18 9.18
C ASN A 176 -16.12 14.09 10.69
N ASP A 177 -15.62 13.06 11.37
CA ASP A 177 -15.54 12.98 12.84
C ASP A 177 -14.44 13.89 13.43
N ASN A 178 -14.06 14.92 12.64
CA ASN A 178 -13.04 15.93 12.95
C ASN A 178 -13.62 17.30 13.25
#